data_ff076f074cf3646682dc9f7b6fa371e8
#
_entry.id   ff076f074cf3646682dc9f7b6fa371e8
#
_cell.length_a   1.000
_cell.length_b   1.000
_cell.length_c   1.000
_cell.angle_alpha   90.00
_cell.angle_beta   90.00
_cell.angle_gamma   90.00
#
_symmetry.space_group_name_H-M   'P 1'
#
loop_
_entity.id
_entity.type
_entity.pdbx_description
1 polymer ?
#
loop_
_entity_poly.entity_id
_entity_poly.type
_entity_poly.pdbx_seq_one_letter_code
_entity_poly.pdbx_strand_id
1 'polypeptide(L)'
;MKTRLFLVVLLAALLGACSSTGGSKQQPSASVDDRSGAGDNGDVNTYGAGEGSGAGMSELDDPNSPLSTRIIYFEYDSSDIQERYRDVVEAHANYLVNNPNVVVALEGHADERGSREYNLALGERRALAVKRQMTLLGAAASQVRTVSYGEERPVESGHDDYSWGQNRRVELVY
;
A
#
# COMPACT_ATOMS: atom_id res chain seq x y z
N MET A 1 58.67 0.33 -12.31
CA MET A 1 58.88 1.60 -13.05
C MET A 1 57.55 2.01 -13.71
N LYS A 2 57.23 3.31 -13.55
CA LYS A 2 56.15 4.15 -14.12
C LYS A 2 54.95 4.38 -13.20
N THR A 3 55.14 5.27 -12.35
CA THR A 3 54.51 6.54 -11.93
C THR A 3 53.27 6.93 -12.78
N ARG A 4 52.13 7.08 -12.12
CA ARG A 4 51.02 7.96 -12.53
C ARG A 4 50.38 8.48 -11.24
N LEU A 5 50.81 9.55 -10.82
CA LEU A 5 50.50 10.97 -10.93
C LEU A 5 49.08 11.29 -10.48
N PHE A 6 49.06 11.93 -9.35
CA PHE A 6 47.97 12.60 -8.64
C PHE A 6 47.20 13.57 -9.54
N LEU A 7 45.89 13.59 -9.42
CA LEU A 7 45.12 14.79 -9.66
C LEU A 7 44.10 14.98 -8.53
N VAL A 8 44.54 15.76 -7.56
CA VAL A 8 43.70 16.35 -6.52
C VAL A 8 43.06 17.58 -7.13
N VAL A 9 41.74 17.58 -7.29
CA VAL A 9 41.01 18.82 -7.55
C VAL A 9 40.21 19.17 -6.31
N LEU A 10 40.75 20.19 -5.67
CA LEU A 10 40.17 20.96 -4.59
C LEU A 10 39.02 21.80 -5.16
N LEU A 11 37.80 21.64 -4.72
CA LEU A 11 36.73 22.61 -5.00
C LEU A 11 36.16 23.12 -3.69
N ALA A 12 36.46 24.39 -3.46
CA ALA A 12 36.18 25.14 -2.24
C ALA A 12 34.70 25.54 -2.13
N ALA A 13 34.31 25.67 -0.90
CA ALA A 13 33.11 26.19 -0.30
C ALA A 13 32.46 27.43 -0.96
N LEU A 14 31.12 27.44 -0.97
CA LEU A 14 30.33 28.66 -0.88
C LEU A 14 29.21 28.46 0.13
N LEU A 15 29.45 28.93 1.34
CA LEU A 15 28.47 29.17 2.39
C LEU A 15 27.69 30.44 2.02
N GLY A 16 26.44 30.32 1.67
CA GLY A 16 25.49 31.41 1.54
C GLY A 16 24.49 31.38 2.68
N ALA A 17 24.73 32.19 3.71
CA ALA A 17 23.78 32.48 4.75
C ALA A 17 22.75 33.50 4.22
N CYS A 18 21.45 33.15 4.24
CA CYS A 18 20.36 34.12 4.14
C CYS A 18 19.52 34.04 5.41
N SER A 19 19.72 35.02 6.26
CA SER A 19 18.81 35.42 7.31
C SER A 19 17.62 36.16 6.69
N SER A 20 16.40 35.78 6.97
CA SER A 20 15.22 36.62 6.75
C SER A 20 14.28 36.57 7.95
N THR A 21 14.25 37.67 8.53
CA THR A 21 13.37 38.42 9.44
C THR A 21 11.93 37.97 9.45
N GLY A 22 11.36 38.02 10.66
CA GLY A 22 9.96 37.72 11.00
C GLY A 22 8.92 38.58 10.29
N GLY A 23 7.74 37.99 10.19
CA GLY A 23 6.51 38.60 9.75
C GLY A 23 5.34 37.82 10.29
N SER A 24 4.90 38.20 11.47
CA SER A 24 3.61 37.77 12.05
C SER A 24 2.47 38.30 11.16
N LYS A 25 1.65 37.42 10.60
CA LYS A 25 0.36 37.79 10.02
C LYS A 25 -0.75 36.98 10.67
N GLN A 26 -1.63 37.77 11.25
CA GLN A 26 -2.88 37.45 11.89
C GLN A 26 -3.75 36.49 11.10
N GLN A 27 -4.30 35.54 11.81
CA GLN A 27 -5.37 34.64 11.44
C GLN A 27 -6.69 35.46 11.34
N PRO A 28 -7.45 35.37 10.26
CA PRO A 28 -8.83 35.88 10.25
C PRO A 28 -9.74 34.84 10.88
N SER A 29 -10.41 35.23 11.94
CA SER A 29 -11.50 34.51 12.57
C SER A 29 -12.68 34.40 11.61
N ALA A 30 -13.12 33.15 11.34
CA ALA A 30 -14.36 32.90 10.64
C ALA A 30 -15.54 33.23 11.56
N SER A 31 -16.32 34.20 11.17
CA SER A 31 -17.62 34.51 11.78
C SER A 31 -18.65 33.45 11.36
N VAL A 32 -19.26 32.82 12.35
CA VAL A 32 -20.43 31.96 12.16
C VAL A 32 -21.64 32.87 12.04
N ASP A 33 -22.24 32.97 10.87
CA ASP A 33 -23.55 33.61 10.66
C ASP A 33 -24.64 32.58 10.84
N ASP A 34 -25.31 32.70 11.97
CA ASP A 34 -26.54 31.97 12.27
C ASP A 34 -27.70 32.67 11.54
N ARG A 35 -28.24 32.04 10.51
CA ARG A 35 -29.48 32.48 9.86
C ARG A 35 -30.54 31.41 9.96
N SER A 36 -31.26 31.46 11.05
CA SER A 36 -32.63 30.94 11.13
C SER A 36 -33.58 31.90 10.38
N GLY A 37 -34.18 31.39 9.31
CA GLY A 37 -35.20 32.11 8.55
C GLY A 37 -36.08 31.12 7.80
N ALA A 38 -37.32 31.06 8.19
CA ALA A 38 -38.37 30.20 7.72
C ALA A 38 -38.82 30.46 6.27
N GLY A 39 -39.15 29.39 5.55
CA GLY A 39 -40.24 29.33 4.56
C GLY A 39 -39.92 29.87 3.19
N ASP A 40 -39.84 29.00 2.20
CA ASP A 40 -40.70 29.06 1.02
C ASP A 40 -40.53 27.80 0.17
N ASN A 41 -41.67 27.30 -0.36
CA ASN A 41 -41.73 26.18 -1.28
C ASN A 41 -41.14 26.59 -2.63
N GLY A 42 -39.95 26.10 -2.93
CA GLY A 42 -39.29 26.21 -4.24
C GLY A 42 -38.96 24.84 -4.75
N ASP A 43 -39.67 24.47 -5.82
CA ASP A 43 -39.52 23.28 -6.65
C ASP A 43 -38.02 23.05 -6.98
N VAL A 44 -37.37 22.11 -6.28
CA VAL A 44 -36.01 21.70 -6.60
C VAL A 44 -36.08 20.71 -7.75
N ASN A 45 -35.99 21.23 -8.95
CA ASN A 45 -35.75 20.43 -10.13
C ASN A 45 -34.45 19.63 -9.94
N THR A 46 -34.60 18.40 -9.56
CA THR A 46 -33.50 17.43 -9.49
C THR A 46 -33.14 17.04 -10.91
N TYR A 47 -32.26 17.83 -11.52
CA TYR A 47 -31.62 17.43 -12.76
C TYR A 47 -30.65 16.29 -12.50
N GLY A 48 -30.97 15.13 -13.10
CA GLY A 48 -30.02 14.09 -13.42
C GLY A 48 -29.56 13.25 -12.24
N ALA A 49 -30.48 12.47 -11.68
CA ALA A 49 -30.07 11.14 -11.29
C ALA A 49 -29.68 10.41 -12.58
N GLY A 50 -28.43 10.55 -12.99
CA GLY A 50 -27.82 9.52 -13.83
C GLY A 50 -28.09 8.21 -13.14
N GLU A 51 -28.63 7.25 -13.88
CA GLU A 51 -28.82 5.88 -13.45
C GLU A 51 -27.49 5.41 -12.84
N GLY A 52 -27.33 5.67 -11.51
CA GLY A 52 -26.37 5.03 -10.70
C GLY A 52 -26.73 3.58 -10.74
N SER A 53 -25.95 2.80 -11.49
CA SER A 53 -25.87 1.36 -11.34
C SER A 53 -26.08 1.06 -9.86
N GLY A 54 -27.04 0.19 -9.56
CA GLY A 54 -27.41 -0.22 -8.22
C GLY A 54 -26.18 -0.45 -7.36
N ALA A 55 -26.32 -0.26 -6.06
CA ALA A 55 -25.28 -0.59 -5.07
C ALA A 55 -24.94 -2.08 -5.20
N GLY A 56 -24.28 -2.43 -6.30
CA GLY A 56 -23.61 -3.70 -6.50
C GLY A 56 -22.48 -3.75 -5.51
N MET A 57 -22.34 -4.87 -4.83
CA MET A 57 -21.15 -5.17 -4.02
C MET A 57 -19.93 -4.77 -4.85
N SER A 58 -18.96 -4.09 -4.21
CA SER A 58 -17.67 -3.84 -4.84
C SER A 58 -17.12 -5.17 -5.36
N GLU A 59 -16.47 -5.17 -6.51
CA GLU A 59 -15.81 -6.39 -7.03
C GLU A 59 -14.89 -7.04 -5.99
N LEU A 60 -14.38 -6.22 -5.05
CA LEU A 60 -13.57 -6.67 -3.92
C LEU A 60 -14.35 -7.43 -2.84
N ASP A 61 -15.67 -7.27 -2.79
CA ASP A 61 -16.53 -7.86 -1.76
C ASP A 61 -17.41 -8.99 -2.34
N ASP A 62 -17.33 -9.25 -3.64
CA ASP A 62 -18.01 -10.38 -4.26
C ASP A 62 -17.30 -11.69 -3.90
N PRO A 63 -17.95 -12.59 -3.13
CA PRO A 63 -17.34 -13.86 -2.70
C PRO A 63 -17.01 -14.81 -3.87
N ASN A 64 -17.62 -14.60 -5.05
CA ASN A 64 -17.33 -15.39 -6.25
C ASN A 64 -16.20 -14.81 -7.09
N SER A 65 -15.74 -13.61 -6.78
CA SER A 65 -14.62 -12.96 -7.46
C SER A 65 -13.28 -13.51 -6.96
N PRO A 66 -12.28 -13.71 -7.82
CA PRO A 66 -10.90 -13.97 -7.39
C PRO A 66 -10.34 -12.90 -6.43
N LEU A 67 -10.90 -11.68 -6.47
CA LEU A 67 -10.54 -10.56 -5.60
C LEU A 67 -10.97 -10.77 -4.13
N SER A 68 -11.87 -11.72 -3.85
CA SER A 68 -12.22 -12.10 -2.48
C SER A 68 -11.06 -12.81 -1.77
N THR A 69 -10.14 -13.44 -2.52
CA THR A 69 -8.95 -14.08 -1.98
C THR A 69 -7.86 -13.04 -1.75
N ARG A 70 -7.73 -12.58 -0.53
CA ARG A 70 -6.79 -11.50 -0.15
C ARG A 70 -5.57 -11.99 0.61
N ILE A 71 -5.33 -13.29 0.66
CA ILE A 71 -4.21 -13.90 1.37
C ILE A 71 -3.44 -14.83 0.44
N ILE A 72 -2.12 -14.65 0.38
CA ILE A 72 -1.20 -15.47 -0.39
C ILE A 72 -0.26 -16.15 0.60
N TYR A 73 -0.28 -17.48 0.65
CA TYR A 73 0.56 -18.27 1.53
C TYR A 73 1.87 -18.69 0.86
N PHE A 74 2.90 -18.85 1.68
CA PHE A 74 4.25 -19.20 1.26
C PHE A 74 4.77 -20.48 1.93
N GLU A 75 5.68 -21.13 1.24
CA GLU A 75 6.42 -22.25 1.82
C GLU A 75 7.40 -21.77 2.91
N TYR A 76 7.88 -22.72 3.69
CA TYR A 76 8.89 -22.45 4.70
C TYR A 76 10.15 -21.86 4.05
N ASP A 77 10.66 -20.78 4.64
CA ASP A 77 11.87 -20.07 4.21
C ASP A 77 11.86 -19.66 2.72
N SER A 78 10.69 -19.50 2.12
CA SER A 78 10.52 -19.09 0.72
C SER A 78 9.75 -17.77 0.60
N SER A 79 10.07 -17.03 -0.46
CA SER A 79 9.32 -15.88 -0.96
C SER A 79 8.77 -16.10 -2.37
N ASP A 80 8.78 -17.33 -2.87
CA ASP A 80 8.27 -17.67 -4.19
C ASP A 80 6.74 -17.78 -4.17
N ILE A 81 6.10 -17.10 -5.11
CA ILE A 81 4.64 -17.17 -5.27
C ILE A 81 4.28 -18.52 -5.89
N GLN A 82 3.53 -19.34 -5.14
CA GLN A 82 3.08 -20.63 -5.61
C GLN A 82 2.13 -20.49 -6.80
N GLU A 83 2.15 -21.45 -7.71
CA GLU A 83 1.38 -21.41 -8.96
C GLU A 83 -0.12 -21.20 -8.73
N ARG A 84 -0.68 -21.81 -7.70
CA ARG A 84 -2.10 -21.67 -7.32
C ARG A 84 -2.56 -20.24 -7.00
N TYR A 85 -1.62 -19.30 -6.75
CA TYR A 85 -1.93 -17.90 -6.45
C TYR A 85 -1.69 -16.96 -7.65
N ARG A 86 -1.24 -17.48 -8.78
CA ARG A 86 -0.96 -16.63 -9.96
C ARG A 86 -2.20 -15.94 -10.46
N ASP A 87 -3.30 -16.67 -10.59
CA ASP A 87 -4.59 -16.10 -11.06
C ASP A 87 -5.13 -15.05 -10.08
N VAL A 88 -4.94 -15.27 -8.77
CA VAL A 88 -5.31 -14.30 -7.73
C VAL A 88 -4.49 -13.01 -7.88
N VAL A 89 -3.17 -13.13 -8.00
CA VAL A 89 -2.27 -11.96 -8.19
C VAL A 89 -2.60 -11.23 -9.48
N GLU A 90 -2.91 -11.95 -10.55
CA GLU A 90 -3.31 -11.37 -11.84
C GLU A 90 -4.64 -10.61 -11.73
N ALA A 91 -5.64 -11.20 -11.07
CA ALA A 91 -6.93 -10.53 -10.85
C ALA A 91 -6.76 -9.21 -10.09
N HIS A 92 -5.98 -9.19 -9.00
CA HIS A 92 -5.69 -7.99 -8.24
C HIS A 92 -4.88 -6.96 -9.04
N ALA A 93 -3.91 -7.40 -9.85
CA ALA A 93 -3.16 -6.50 -10.73
C ALA A 93 -4.07 -5.83 -11.77
N ASN A 94 -4.94 -6.61 -12.43
CA ASN A 94 -5.92 -6.11 -13.40
C ASN A 94 -6.92 -5.15 -12.76
N TYR A 95 -7.36 -5.44 -11.53
CA TYR A 95 -8.22 -4.54 -10.77
C TYR A 95 -7.54 -3.18 -10.54
N LEU A 96 -6.27 -3.16 -10.14
CA LEU A 96 -5.50 -1.92 -9.95
C LEU A 96 -5.30 -1.16 -11.26
N VAL A 97 -5.02 -1.84 -12.38
CA VAL A 97 -4.90 -1.23 -13.71
C VAL A 97 -6.18 -0.50 -14.10
N ASN A 98 -7.33 -1.12 -13.85
CA ASN A 98 -8.65 -0.55 -14.16
C ASN A 98 -9.10 0.53 -13.17
N ASN A 99 -8.48 0.59 -11.99
CA ASN A 99 -8.84 1.51 -10.91
C ASN A 99 -7.62 2.34 -10.45
N PRO A 100 -7.17 3.35 -11.22
CA PRO A 100 -5.90 4.04 -10.99
C PRO A 100 -5.82 4.81 -9.67
N ASN A 101 -6.95 5.10 -9.03
CA ASN A 101 -7.01 5.78 -7.73
C ASN A 101 -6.98 4.81 -6.53
N VAL A 102 -7.05 3.51 -6.77
CA VAL A 102 -7.01 2.50 -5.72
C VAL A 102 -5.57 2.18 -5.36
N VAL A 103 -5.31 2.01 -4.09
CA VAL A 103 -4.01 1.61 -3.53
C VAL A 103 -4.21 0.37 -2.68
N VAL A 104 -3.31 -0.60 -2.81
CA VAL A 104 -3.26 -1.81 -1.97
C VAL A 104 -2.01 -1.78 -1.11
N ALA A 105 -2.13 -2.17 0.15
CA ALA A 105 -0.99 -2.49 1.01
C ALA A 105 -0.78 -4.00 1.03
N LEU A 106 0.44 -4.44 0.78
CA LEU A 106 0.89 -5.83 0.89
C LEU A 106 1.58 -5.99 2.24
N GLU A 107 0.93 -6.65 3.18
CA GLU A 107 1.44 -6.90 4.52
C GLU A 107 2.11 -8.27 4.56
N GLY A 108 3.43 -8.30 4.72
CA GLY A 108 4.23 -9.52 4.70
C GLY A 108 4.49 -10.08 6.09
N HIS A 109 4.29 -11.39 6.24
CA HIS A 109 4.42 -12.10 7.50
C HIS A 109 5.32 -13.33 7.38
N ALA A 110 5.87 -13.75 8.51
CA ALA A 110 6.64 -14.98 8.69
C ALA A 110 6.11 -15.78 9.88
N ASP A 111 6.47 -17.06 9.94
CA ASP A 111 6.30 -17.81 11.17
C ASP A 111 7.40 -17.45 12.20
N GLU A 112 7.24 -17.90 13.43
CA GLU A 112 8.11 -17.55 14.57
C GLU A 112 9.53 -18.19 14.52
N ARG A 113 9.80 -19.07 13.56
CA ARG A 113 11.08 -19.78 13.46
C ARG A 113 12.14 -18.89 12.83
N GLY A 114 13.21 -18.63 13.58
CA GLY A 114 14.31 -17.77 13.15
C GLY A 114 14.53 -16.58 14.10
N SER A 115 15.32 -15.61 13.67
CA SER A 115 15.44 -14.34 14.40
C SER A 115 14.40 -13.33 13.91
N ARG A 116 14.02 -12.42 14.79
CA ARG A 116 13.07 -11.34 14.50
C ARG A 116 13.49 -10.53 13.27
N GLU A 117 14.76 -10.18 13.18
CA GLU A 117 15.31 -9.42 12.06
C GLU A 117 15.23 -10.21 10.75
N TYR A 118 15.53 -11.52 10.81
CA TYR A 118 15.41 -12.41 9.67
C TYR A 118 13.96 -12.49 9.19
N ASN A 119 13.01 -12.70 10.12
CA ASN A 119 11.60 -12.83 9.81
C ASN A 119 10.99 -11.54 9.27
N LEU A 120 11.44 -10.38 9.79
CA LEU A 120 11.07 -9.08 9.24
C LEU A 120 11.53 -8.94 7.78
N ALA A 121 12.77 -9.29 7.49
CA ALA A 121 13.31 -9.28 6.13
C ALA A 121 12.63 -10.31 5.22
N LEU A 122 12.24 -11.50 5.75
CA LEU A 122 11.51 -12.51 4.97
C LEU A 122 10.10 -12.05 4.60
N GLY A 123 9.37 -11.44 5.55
CA GLY A 123 8.06 -10.84 5.29
C GLY A 123 8.15 -9.75 4.21
N GLU A 124 9.18 -8.90 4.27
CA GLU A 124 9.42 -7.89 3.24
C GLU A 124 9.71 -8.51 1.86
N ARG A 125 10.56 -9.54 1.78
CA ARG A 125 10.83 -10.23 0.51
C ARG A 125 9.57 -10.83 -0.11
N ARG A 126 8.66 -11.38 0.71
CA ARG A 126 7.36 -11.92 0.27
C ARG A 126 6.47 -10.82 -0.31
N ALA A 127 6.29 -9.72 0.42
CA ALA A 127 5.51 -8.57 -0.05
C ALA A 127 6.09 -7.98 -1.34
N LEU A 128 7.42 -7.86 -1.44
CA LEU A 128 8.10 -7.39 -2.65
C LEU A 128 7.98 -8.36 -3.83
N ALA A 129 7.88 -9.66 -3.59
CA ALA A 129 7.66 -10.66 -4.66
C ALA A 129 6.27 -10.46 -5.28
N VAL A 130 5.23 -10.30 -4.46
CA VAL A 130 3.86 -10.01 -4.94
C VAL A 130 3.81 -8.67 -5.65
N LYS A 131 4.39 -7.62 -5.09
CA LYS A 131 4.46 -6.29 -5.75
C LYS A 131 5.12 -6.37 -7.11
N ARG A 132 6.26 -7.05 -7.23
CA ARG A 132 6.95 -7.22 -8.51
C ARG A 132 6.05 -7.89 -9.54
N GLN A 133 5.38 -8.98 -9.16
CA GLN A 133 4.47 -9.68 -10.05
C GLN A 133 3.32 -8.78 -10.52
N MET A 134 2.65 -8.06 -9.60
CA MET A 134 1.59 -7.11 -9.95
C MET A 134 2.09 -6.01 -10.89
N THR A 135 3.29 -5.49 -10.66
CA THR A 135 3.87 -4.44 -11.50
C THR A 135 4.22 -4.96 -12.90
N LEU A 136 4.70 -6.20 -13.02
CA LEU A 136 4.93 -6.85 -14.31
C LEU A 136 3.63 -7.06 -15.09
N LEU A 137 2.51 -7.22 -14.39
CA LEU A 137 1.16 -7.34 -14.96
C LEU A 137 0.50 -5.97 -15.25
N GLY A 138 1.20 -4.87 -14.99
CA GLY A 138 0.77 -3.53 -15.40
C GLY A 138 0.26 -2.63 -14.27
N ALA A 139 0.14 -3.10 -13.03
CA ALA A 139 -0.21 -2.25 -11.90
C ALA A 139 0.87 -1.18 -11.67
N ALA A 140 0.47 0.06 -11.43
CA ALA A 140 1.43 1.13 -11.15
C ALA A 140 2.13 0.89 -9.80
N ALA A 141 3.45 1.05 -9.75
CA ALA A 141 4.23 0.85 -8.53
C ALA A 141 3.79 1.74 -7.36
N SER A 142 3.19 2.90 -7.64
CA SER A 142 2.60 3.83 -6.68
C SER A 142 1.33 3.31 -6.02
N GLN A 143 0.59 2.42 -6.70
CA GLN A 143 -0.62 1.79 -6.18
C GLN A 143 -0.33 0.64 -5.21
N VAL A 144 0.90 0.11 -5.20
CA VAL A 144 1.25 -1.07 -4.39
C VAL A 144 2.27 -0.70 -3.34
N ARG A 145 1.84 -0.62 -2.09
CA ARG A 145 2.69 -0.39 -0.92
C ARG A 145 3.08 -1.73 -0.29
N THR A 146 4.25 -1.79 0.34
CA THR A 146 4.70 -2.97 1.07
C THR A 146 5.01 -2.61 2.52
N VAL A 147 4.60 -3.48 3.43
CA VAL A 147 4.91 -3.41 4.86
C VAL A 147 5.27 -4.82 5.30
N SER A 148 6.27 -4.96 6.17
CA SER A 148 6.56 -6.25 6.82
C SER A 148 6.30 -6.16 8.31
N TYR A 149 5.65 -7.17 8.83
CA TYR A 149 5.50 -7.40 10.26
C TYR A 149 6.34 -8.60 10.75
N GLY A 150 6.96 -9.34 9.81
CA GLY A 150 7.69 -10.54 10.19
C GLY A 150 6.81 -11.49 11.00
N GLU A 151 7.27 -11.88 12.16
CA GLU A 151 6.55 -12.76 13.10
C GLU A 151 5.65 -12.03 14.10
N GLU A 152 5.63 -10.68 14.09
CA GLU A 152 5.01 -9.87 15.15
C GLU A 152 3.48 -9.85 15.12
N ARG A 153 2.87 -10.26 14.00
CA ARG A 153 1.42 -10.33 13.84
C ARG A 153 0.98 -11.71 13.36
N PRO A 154 1.08 -12.74 14.21
CA PRO A 154 0.60 -14.07 13.86
C PRO A 154 -0.93 -14.06 13.76
N VAL A 155 -1.48 -14.81 12.80
CA VAL A 155 -2.92 -15.09 12.70
C VAL A 155 -3.26 -16.33 13.53
N GLU A 156 -2.31 -17.26 13.67
CA GLU A 156 -2.40 -18.43 14.53
C GLU A 156 -1.28 -18.42 15.57
N SER A 157 -1.63 -18.61 16.82
CA SER A 157 -0.68 -18.60 17.95
C SER A 157 -0.12 -19.96 18.32
N GLY A 158 -0.46 -21.02 17.58
CA GLY A 158 0.06 -22.36 17.80
C GLY A 158 1.51 -22.50 17.35
N HIS A 159 2.20 -23.51 17.92
CA HIS A 159 3.61 -23.81 17.64
C HIS A 159 3.72 -25.13 16.85
N ASP A 160 2.90 -25.28 15.82
CA ASP A 160 2.83 -26.47 14.98
C ASP A 160 2.87 -26.10 13.49
N ASP A 161 3.02 -27.09 12.63
CA ASP A 161 3.14 -26.88 11.18
C ASP A 161 1.91 -26.21 10.57
N TYR A 162 0.71 -26.42 11.13
CA TYR A 162 -0.51 -25.77 10.67
C TYR A 162 -0.46 -24.29 10.98
N SER A 163 -0.22 -23.91 12.24
CA SER A 163 -0.15 -22.51 12.66
C SER A 163 0.95 -21.75 11.95
N TRP A 164 2.14 -22.37 11.83
CA TRP A 164 3.23 -21.78 11.04
C TRP A 164 2.84 -21.59 9.58
N GLY A 165 2.11 -22.55 9.01
CA GLY A 165 1.60 -22.47 7.65
C GLY A 165 0.70 -21.24 7.42
N GLN A 166 -0.19 -20.96 8.39
CA GLN A 166 -1.09 -19.82 8.34
C GLN A 166 -0.35 -18.47 8.53
N ASN A 167 0.73 -18.48 9.29
CA ASN A 167 1.52 -17.29 9.56
C ASN A 167 2.42 -16.90 8.37
N ARG A 168 2.83 -17.83 7.52
CA ARG A 168 3.63 -17.55 6.31
C ARG A 168 2.78 -17.00 5.19
N ARG A 169 2.45 -15.72 5.23
CA ARG A 169 1.50 -15.11 4.28
C ARG A 169 1.84 -13.68 3.88
N VAL A 170 1.20 -13.24 2.82
CA VAL A 170 1.04 -11.81 2.46
C VAL A 170 -0.45 -11.52 2.41
N GLU A 171 -0.88 -10.48 3.09
CA GLU A 171 -2.25 -9.97 3.06
C GLU A 171 -2.35 -8.78 2.11
N LEU A 172 -3.43 -8.73 1.31
CA LEU A 172 -3.75 -7.64 0.41
C LEU A 172 -4.83 -6.76 1.06
N VAL A 173 -4.44 -5.57 1.52
CA VAL A 173 -5.30 -4.63 2.27
C VAL A 173 -5.59 -3.41 1.38
N TYR A 174 -6.88 -3.23 1.02
CA TYR A 174 -7.38 -2.13 0.20
C TYR A 174 -7.91 -0.97 1.02
#